data_d0400521e9e10a50352c3e0039e5caed
#
_entry.id   d0400521e9e10a50352c3e0039e5caed
#
_cell.length_a   1.000
_cell.length_b   1.000
_cell.length_c   1.000
_cell.angle_alpha   90.00
_cell.angle_beta   90.00
_cell.angle_gamma   90.00
#
_symmetry.space_group_name_H-M   'P 1'
#
loop_
_entity.id
_entity.type
_entity.pdbx_description
1 polymer ?
#
loop_
_entity_poly.entity_id
_entity_poly.type
_entity_poly.pdbx_seq_one_letter_code
_entity_poly.pdbx_strand_id
1 'polypeptide(L)'
;MHQAQVAQFGEAPKCLEVADPPIPPPDSDQVQVTLIAASLPRLVKGRAAGTHYSAKGLPHIPGVDGVGTTQDGKTVYFTTMTPLGGSYAEKINVPKSNLIEVPEGADPVQIAGLANPGMSSWQAVKYRTKDLPKGFKAVILGATTASGGLAVDLLRRLGAGQIIGVARNVAKLQTLGLDGHIELKEPASETDWSPAADTDLILDYLWGEPAVALLRALPAFTKPIQFVQIGSMSGVEVPFPSDVLRSKNIILTGSGPGSFTIPQLTEGMTGLIQQGLVGVERSFKVVKLKDIESVWAEQGDRIVFVP
;
A
#
# COMPACT_ATOMS: atom_id res chain seq x y z
N MET A 1 20.38 -21.70 3.89
CA MET A 1 19.44 -20.67 4.27
C MET A 1 17.99 -21.13 4.08
N HIS A 2 17.04 -20.52 4.78
CA HIS A 2 15.62 -20.74 4.55
C HIS A 2 15.08 -19.85 3.44
N GLN A 3 14.17 -20.43 2.63
CA GLN A 3 13.51 -19.74 1.52
C GLN A 3 12.09 -20.29 1.36
N ALA A 4 11.10 -19.43 1.26
CA ALA A 4 9.73 -19.83 0.93
C ALA A 4 9.58 -20.08 -0.57
N GLN A 5 8.78 -21.08 -0.95
CA GLN A 5 8.50 -21.40 -2.34
C GLN A 5 7.02 -21.75 -2.54
N VAL A 6 6.42 -21.16 -3.55
CA VAL A 6 5.10 -21.54 -4.09
C VAL A 6 5.36 -22.54 -5.22
N ALA A 7 5.00 -23.79 -5.00
CA ALA A 7 5.16 -24.86 -6.00
C ALA A 7 3.94 -24.99 -6.92
N GLN A 8 2.74 -24.67 -6.41
CA GLN A 8 1.47 -24.72 -7.12
C GLN A 8 0.60 -23.52 -6.74
N PHE A 9 -0.07 -22.93 -7.74
CA PHE A 9 -1.00 -21.82 -7.47
C PHE A 9 -2.16 -22.26 -6.57
N GLY A 10 -2.48 -21.42 -5.59
CA GLY A 10 -3.54 -21.66 -4.62
C GLY A 10 -3.10 -22.41 -3.35
N GLU A 11 -1.92 -23.01 -3.35
CA GLU A 11 -1.35 -23.65 -2.17
C GLU A 11 -0.55 -22.64 -1.31
N ALA A 12 -0.44 -22.94 -0.01
CA ALA A 12 0.46 -22.21 0.88
C ALA A 12 1.93 -22.44 0.45
N PRO A 13 2.78 -21.40 0.50
CA PRO A 13 4.20 -21.59 0.24
C PRO A 13 4.83 -22.45 1.32
N LYS A 14 5.76 -23.33 0.92
CA LYS A 14 6.56 -24.13 1.84
C LYS A 14 7.90 -23.46 2.09
N CYS A 15 8.36 -23.49 3.32
CA CYS A 15 9.73 -23.08 3.64
C CYS A 15 10.69 -24.24 3.38
N LEU A 16 11.69 -23.99 2.57
CA LEU A 16 12.70 -24.96 2.17
C LEU A 16 14.07 -24.52 2.71
N GLU A 17 14.91 -25.49 3.04
CA GLU A 17 16.32 -25.26 3.28
C GLU A 17 17.07 -25.39 1.96
N VAL A 18 17.76 -24.33 1.54
CA VAL A 18 18.48 -24.26 0.26
C VAL A 18 19.90 -23.69 0.48
N ALA A 19 20.78 -23.88 -0.50
CA ALA A 19 22.08 -23.23 -0.48
C ALA A 19 21.94 -21.72 -0.53
N ASP A 20 22.90 -21.01 0.08
CA ASP A 20 22.99 -19.56 -0.04
C ASP A 20 23.22 -19.17 -1.51
N PRO A 21 22.61 -18.10 -1.99
CA PRO A 21 22.92 -17.58 -3.31
C PRO A 21 24.38 -17.08 -3.35
N PRO A 22 25.07 -17.23 -4.50
CA PRO A 22 26.43 -16.73 -4.62
C PRO A 22 26.47 -15.22 -4.41
N ILE A 23 27.52 -14.74 -3.73
CA ILE A 23 27.73 -13.32 -3.53
C ILE A 23 28.04 -12.65 -4.88
N PRO A 24 27.30 -11.60 -5.30
CA PRO A 24 27.60 -10.89 -6.53
C PRO A 24 29.00 -10.26 -6.51
N PRO A 25 29.72 -10.27 -7.64
CA PRO A 25 31.00 -9.56 -7.75
C PRO A 25 30.84 -8.05 -7.45
N PRO A 26 31.92 -7.36 -7.00
CA PRO A 26 31.85 -5.93 -6.65
C PRO A 26 31.42 -5.01 -7.80
N ASP A 27 31.72 -5.37 -9.04
CA ASP A 27 31.36 -4.66 -10.28
C ASP A 27 29.95 -5.01 -10.80
N SER A 28 29.26 -5.98 -10.17
CA SER A 28 27.88 -6.32 -10.49
C SER A 28 26.94 -5.15 -10.23
N ASP A 29 25.84 -5.12 -10.98
CA ASP A 29 24.69 -4.26 -10.71
C ASP A 29 23.85 -4.74 -9.51
N GLN A 30 24.13 -5.91 -8.95
CA GLN A 30 23.45 -6.50 -7.82
C GLN A 30 24.28 -6.46 -6.54
N VAL A 31 23.58 -6.53 -5.41
CA VAL A 31 24.14 -6.71 -4.09
C VAL A 31 23.35 -7.76 -3.33
N GLN A 32 24.05 -8.53 -2.49
CA GLN A 32 23.37 -9.46 -1.60
C GLN A 32 22.82 -8.72 -0.38
N VAL A 33 21.54 -8.94 -0.09
CA VAL A 33 20.84 -8.42 1.10
C VAL A 33 20.48 -9.59 1.99
N THR A 34 20.82 -9.49 3.28
CA THR A 34 20.33 -10.39 4.33
C THR A 34 19.04 -9.84 4.88
N LEU A 35 17.97 -10.62 4.81
CA LEU A 35 16.62 -10.22 5.23
C LEU A 35 16.59 -9.90 6.74
N ILE A 36 15.91 -8.82 7.10
CA ILE A 36 15.50 -8.51 8.47
C ILE A 36 13.99 -8.71 8.60
N ALA A 37 13.20 -8.17 7.66
CA ALA A 37 11.75 -8.24 7.72
C ALA A 37 11.11 -8.13 6.32
N ALA A 38 10.01 -8.84 6.08
CA ALA A 38 9.19 -8.72 4.88
C ALA A 38 7.70 -8.91 5.21
N SER A 39 6.84 -8.02 4.70
CA SER A 39 5.40 -8.09 5.00
C SER A 39 4.64 -9.03 4.07
N LEU A 40 3.44 -9.45 4.50
CA LEU A 40 2.51 -10.28 3.71
C LEU A 40 1.33 -9.44 3.19
N PRO A 41 1.50 -8.64 2.13
CA PRO A 41 0.41 -7.90 1.51
C PRO A 41 -0.50 -8.81 0.66
N ARG A 42 -1.73 -8.33 0.39
CA ARG A 42 -2.68 -9.04 -0.48
C ARG A 42 -2.11 -9.37 -1.87
N LEU A 43 -1.26 -8.50 -2.40
CA LEU A 43 -0.57 -8.71 -3.66
C LEU A 43 0.21 -10.03 -3.68
N VAL A 44 0.95 -10.32 -2.62
CA VAL A 44 1.73 -11.57 -2.50
C VAL A 44 0.81 -12.78 -2.47
N LYS A 45 -0.28 -12.72 -1.68
CA LYS A 45 -1.30 -13.80 -1.66
C LYS A 45 -1.96 -13.98 -3.03
N GLY A 46 -2.31 -12.89 -3.72
CA GLY A 46 -2.89 -12.95 -5.06
C GLY A 46 -1.94 -13.54 -6.12
N ARG A 47 -0.64 -13.23 -6.04
CA ARG A 47 0.38 -13.85 -6.91
C ARG A 47 0.53 -15.34 -6.62
N ALA A 48 0.59 -15.74 -5.37
CA ALA A 48 0.68 -17.13 -4.97
C ALA A 48 -0.59 -17.95 -5.33
N ALA A 49 -1.75 -17.29 -5.32
CA ALA A 49 -3.00 -17.92 -5.77
C ALA A 49 -3.18 -17.94 -7.29
N GLY A 50 -2.32 -17.28 -8.07
CA GLY A 50 -2.47 -17.14 -9.52
C GLY A 50 -3.58 -16.19 -9.97
N THR A 51 -4.23 -15.47 -9.04
CA THR A 51 -5.36 -14.58 -9.33
C THR A 51 -4.95 -13.14 -9.69
N HIS A 52 -3.71 -12.76 -9.39
CA HIS A 52 -3.20 -11.44 -9.74
C HIS A 52 -2.60 -11.44 -11.16
N TYR A 53 -2.85 -10.39 -11.94
CA TYR A 53 -2.36 -10.26 -13.33
C TYR A 53 -0.84 -10.40 -13.49
N SER A 54 -0.06 -10.15 -12.43
CA SER A 54 1.40 -10.31 -12.42
C SER A 54 1.86 -11.70 -11.93
N ALA A 55 0.95 -12.63 -11.68
CA ALA A 55 1.31 -14.02 -11.37
C ALA A 55 1.86 -14.69 -12.63
N LYS A 56 3.12 -15.14 -12.60
CA LYS A 56 3.79 -15.74 -13.75
C LYS A 56 4.75 -16.84 -13.31
N GLY A 57 4.49 -18.02 -13.83
CA GLY A 57 5.39 -19.17 -13.65
C GLY A 57 5.40 -19.76 -12.24
N LEU A 58 5.81 -21.02 -12.19
CA LEU A 58 6.01 -21.84 -11.01
C LEU A 58 7.26 -22.72 -11.23
N PRO A 59 8.01 -23.08 -10.17
CA PRO A 59 7.88 -22.53 -8.83
C PRO A 59 8.37 -21.08 -8.75
N HIS A 60 7.89 -20.31 -7.73
CA HIS A 60 8.40 -18.97 -7.48
C HIS A 60 8.59 -18.69 -5.98
N ILE A 61 9.50 -17.78 -5.65
CA ILE A 61 9.70 -17.27 -4.29
C ILE A 61 8.67 -16.16 -4.07
N PRO A 62 7.79 -16.25 -3.05
CA PRO A 62 6.84 -15.17 -2.76
C PRO A 62 7.52 -13.95 -2.12
N GLY A 63 6.74 -12.88 -1.96
CA GLY A 63 7.23 -11.57 -1.49
C GLY A 63 7.47 -10.60 -2.64
N VAL A 64 7.42 -9.31 -2.36
CA VAL A 64 7.61 -8.24 -3.34
C VAL A 64 8.56 -7.16 -2.85
N ASP A 65 8.75 -7.06 -1.55
CA ASP A 65 9.60 -6.09 -0.89
C ASP A 65 10.04 -6.60 0.50
N GLY A 66 10.99 -5.89 1.09
CA GLY A 66 11.47 -6.18 2.43
C GLY A 66 12.47 -5.14 2.92
N VAL A 67 12.91 -5.32 4.15
CA VAL A 67 14.04 -4.59 4.74
C VAL A 67 15.12 -5.60 5.10
N GLY A 68 16.37 -5.26 4.83
CA GLY A 68 17.50 -6.12 5.12
C GLY A 68 18.80 -5.35 5.26
N THR A 69 19.89 -6.07 5.50
CA THR A 69 21.22 -5.51 5.65
C THR A 69 22.09 -5.93 4.47
N THR A 70 22.77 -4.97 3.87
CA THR A 70 23.77 -5.20 2.84
C THR A 70 25.11 -5.68 3.44
N GLN A 71 26.02 -6.18 2.63
CA GLN A 71 27.32 -6.68 3.10
C GLN A 71 28.20 -5.61 3.78
N ASP A 72 28.03 -4.34 3.40
CA ASP A 72 28.70 -3.19 4.02
C ASP A 72 27.98 -2.66 5.28
N GLY A 73 26.97 -3.40 5.77
CA GLY A 73 26.28 -3.12 7.03
C GLY A 73 25.17 -2.08 6.97
N LYS A 74 24.77 -1.62 5.78
CA LYS A 74 23.69 -0.65 5.63
C LYS A 74 22.33 -1.34 5.72
N THR A 75 21.39 -0.74 6.46
CA THR A 75 20.00 -1.14 6.45
C THR A 75 19.29 -0.53 5.25
N VAL A 76 18.67 -1.36 4.43
CA VAL A 76 18.00 -0.96 3.19
C VAL A 76 16.60 -1.55 3.10
N TYR A 77 15.66 -0.76 2.60
CA TYR A 77 14.44 -1.28 2.00
C TYR A 77 14.75 -1.70 0.56
N PHE A 78 14.19 -2.80 0.11
CA PHE A 78 14.40 -3.31 -1.24
C PHE A 78 13.13 -3.87 -1.87
N THR A 79 13.06 -3.85 -3.19
CA THR A 79 11.97 -4.44 -3.95
C THR A 79 12.44 -5.59 -4.84
N THR A 80 11.61 -6.62 -4.96
CA THR A 80 11.88 -7.82 -5.79
C THR A 80 10.75 -8.05 -6.79
N MET A 81 10.40 -7.03 -7.59
CA MET A 81 9.30 -7.10 -8.56
C MET A 81 9.61 -7.97 -9.80
N THR A 82 10.32 -9.07 -9.61
CA THR A 82 10.61 -10.04 -10.68
C THR A 82 9.53 -11.13 -10.74
N PRO A 83 9.32 -11.79 -11.90
CA PRO A 83 8.33 -12.86 -12.02
C PRO A 83 8.55 -14.07 -11.12
N LEU A 84 9.81 -14.47 -10.92
CA LEU A 84 10.18 -15.73 -10.24
C LEU A 84 10.90 -15.50 -8.89
N GLY A 85 11.49 -14.32 -8.69
CA GLY A 85 12.17 -13.96 -7.44
C GLY A 85 11.28 -13.14 -6.51
N GLY A 86 11.38 -13.40 -5.21
CA GLY A 86 10.65 -12.69 -4.17
C GLY A 86 11.51 -12.42 -2.95
N SER A 87 10.93 -11.72 -1.96
CA SER A 87 11.66 -11.30 -0.77
C SER A 87 11.64 -12.30 0.38
N TYR A 88 10.93 -13.44 0.26
CA TYR A 88 10.84 -14.40 1.36
C TYR A 88 11.96 -15.45 1.31
N ALA A 89 13.17 -14.96 1.49
CA ALA A 89 14.38 -15.75 1.64
C ALA A 89 15.34 -15.03 2.59
N GLU A 90 16.15 -15.75 3.36
CA GLU A 90 17.09 -15.15 4.31
C GLU A 90 18.18 -14.31 3.61
N LYS A 91 18.56 -14.68 2.38
CA LYS A 91 19.54 -13.93 1.56
C LYS A 91 19.04 -13.80 0.13
N ILE A 92 19.16 -12.61 -0.44
CA ILE A 92 18.58 -12.26 -1.74
C ILE A 92 19.57 -11.37 -2.50
N ASN A 93 19.81 -11.68 -3.76
CA ASN A 93 20.55 -10.77 -4.64
C ASN A 93 19.60 -9.78 -5.30
N VAL A 94 19.80 -8.49 -5.07
CA VAL A 94 18.89 -7.42 -5.47
C VAL A 94 19.65 -6.40 -6.33
N PRO A 95 19.07 -5.88 -7.42
CA PRO A 95 19.67 -4.78 -8.15
C PRO A 95 19.89 -3.56 -7.26
N LYS A 96 21.06 -2.93 -7.38
CA LYS A 96 21.42 -1.72 -6.60
C LYS A 96 20.38 -0.60 -6.79
N SER A 97 19.76 -0.51 -7.98
CA SER A 97 18.70 0.45 -8.30
C SER A 97 17.41 0.25 -7.51
N ASN A 98 17.21 -0.94 -6.91
CA ASN A 98 16.02 -1.29 -6.15
C ASN A 98 16.18 -1.10 -4.64
N LEU A 99 17.28 -0.50 -4.22
CA LEU A 99 17.61 -0.27 -2.81
C LEU A 99 17.30 1.17 -2.42
N ILE A 100 16.75 1.34 -1.22
CA ILE A 100 16.56 2.63 -0.57
C ILE A 100 17.12 2.53 0.85
N GLU A 101 18.06 3.39 1.21
CA GLU A 101 18.57 3.43 2.58
C GLU A 101 17.46 3.75 3.57
N VAL A 102 17.35 2.94 4.62
CA VAL A 102 16.43 3.16 5.72
C VAL A 102 17.07 4.16 6.70
N PRO A 103 16.35 5.18 7.17
CA PRO A 103 16.89 6.13 8.13
C PRO A 103 17.39 5.45 9.40
N GLU A 104 18.48 5.97 9.95
CA GLU A 104 19.03 5.50 11.23
C GLU A 104 17.98 5.59 12.34
N GLY A 105 17.87 4.54 13.13
CA GLY A 105 16.91 4.41 14.23
C GLY A 105 15.47 4.07 13.80
N ALA A 106 15.16 3.96 12.51
CA ALA A 106 13.85 3.47 12.08
C ALA A 106 13.75 1.95 12.29
N ASP A 107 12.59 1.49 12.80
CA ASP A 107 12.32 0.07 13.01
C ASP A 107 12.11 -0.65 11.67
N PRO A 108 12.97 -1.63 11.31
CA PRO A 108 12.85 -2.38 10.07
C PRO A 108 11.53 -3.14 9.89
N VAL A 109 10.93 -3.61 10.99
CA VAL A 109 9.63 -4.32 10.97
C VAL A 109 8.52 -3.34 10.61
N GLN A 110 8.55 -2.12 11.17
CA GLN A 110 7.61 -1.06 10.83
C GLN A 110 7.74 -0.67 9.35
N ILE A 111 8.95 -0.42 8.89
CA ILE A 111 9.19 -0.07 7.48
C ILE A 111 8.68 -1.18 6.56
N ALA A 112 9.07 -2.43 6.78
CA ALA A 112 8.62 -3.57 5.97
C ALA A 112 7.09 -3.72 5.98
N GLY A 113 6.45 -3.54 7.14
CA GLY A 113 5.00 -3.66 7.29
C GLY A 113 4.20 -2.53 6.66
N LEU A 114 4.77 -1.32 6.59
CA LEU A 114 4.07 -0.09 6.19
C LEU A 114 4.38 0.39 4.77
N ALA A 115 5.50 -0.01 4.17
CA ALA A 115 5.92 0.50 2.87
C ALA A 115 4.90 0.22 1.76
N ASN A 116 4.51 -1.04 1.59
CA ASN A 116 3.54 -1.43 0.57
C ASN A 116 2.17 -0.73 0.71
N PRO A 117 1.51 -0.73 1.88
CA PRO A 117 0.25 -0.02 2.03
C PRO A 117 0.37 1.51 1.96
N GLY A 118 1.50 2.07 2.44
CA GLY A 118 1.73 3.51 2.45
C GLY A 118 1.98 4.07 1.06
N MET A 119 2.61 3.30 0.19
CA MET A 119 2.89 3.69 -1.19
C MET A 119 1.63 4.22 -1.89
N SER A 120 0.48 3.59 -1.67
CA SER A 120 -0.75 3.92 -2.37
C SER A 120 -1.21 5.37 -2.16
N SER A 121 -1.29 5.83 -0.92
CA SER A 121 -1.68 7.22 -0.59
C SER A 121 -0.56 8.22 -0.84
N TRP A 122 0.69 7.85 -0.53
CA TRP A 122 1.84 8.73 -0.73
C TRP A 122 2.04 9.10 -2.20
N GLN A 123 2.05 8.10 -3.09
CA GLN A 123 2.16 8.29 -4.54
C GLN A 123 0.95 9.04 -5.11
N ALA A 124 -0.26 8.70 -4.64
CA ALA A 124 -1.48 9.36 -5.06
C ALA A 124 -1.40 10.87 -4.82
N VAL A 125 -1.05 11.29 -3.62
CA VAL A 125 -0.96 12.72 -3.31
C VAL A 125 0.19 13.39 -4.04
N LYS A 126 1.37 12.79 -4.11
CA LYS A 126 2.53 13.41 -4.75
C LYS A 126 2.43 13.56 -6.26
N TYR A 127 1.81 12.60 -6.95
CA TYR A 127 1.89 12.54 -8.41
C TYR A 127 0.54 12.51 -9.13
N ARG A 128 -0.55 12.33 -8.40
CA ARG A 128 -1.91 12.30 -8.99
C ARG A 128 -2.78 13.47 -8.58
N THR A 129 -2.24 14.38 -7.77
CA THR A 129 -2.88 15.66 -7.41
C THR A 129 -2.03 16.84 -7.87
N LYS A 130 -2.65 18.01 -7.96
CA LYS A 130 -1.98 19.29 -8.29
C LYS A 130 -2.53 20.39 -7.40
N ASP A 131 -1.65 21.29 -6.98
CA ASP A 131 -2.00 22.57 -6.34
C ASP A 131 -2.99 22.42 -5.17
N LEU A 132 -2.83 21.38 -4.34
CA LEU A 132 -3.63 21.25 -3.13
C LEU A 132 -3.35 22.45 -2.20
N PRO A 133 -4.39 23.12 -1.67
CA PRO A 133 -4.18 24.26 -0.77
C PRO A 133 -3.51 23.82 0.52
N LYS A 134 -2.76 24.75 1.14
CA LYS A 134 -2.21 24.51 2.49
C LYS A 134 -3.34 24.18 3.45
N GLY A 135 -3.20 23.10 4.20
CA GLY A 135 -4.23 22.64 5.13
C GLY A 135 -5.46 22.04 4.42
N PHE A 136 -5.30 21.47 3.24
CA PHE A 136 -6.38 20.88 2.47
C PHE A 136 -7.21 19.88 3.28
N LYS A 137 -8.49 19.79 2.94
CA LYS A 137 -9.41 18.81 3.51
C LYS A 137 -9.44 17.54 2.64
N ALA A 138 -9.20 16.39 3.27
CA ALA A 138 -9.21 15.11 2.61
C ALA A 138 -10.34 14.19 3.10
N VAL A 139 -10.92 13.43 2.19
CA VAL A 139 -11.84 12.33 2.49
C VAL A 139 -11.18 11.02 2.10
N ILE A 140 -11.27 10.00 2.96
CA ILE A 140 -10.73 8.65 2.70
C ILE A 140 -11.89 7.67 2.63
N LEU A 141 -12.27 7.24 1.44
CA LEU A 141 -13.21 6.12 1.24
C LEU A 141 -12.50 4.80 1.55
N GLY A 142 -12.97 4.09 2.58
CA GLY A 142 -12.35 2.87 3.05
C GLY A 142 -11.25 3.11 4.09
N ALA A 143 -11.39 4.13 4.93
CA ALA A 143 -10.41 4.51 5.96
C ALA A 143 -10.08 3.38 6.95
N THR A 144 -10.95 2.41 7.17
CA THR A 144 -10.68 1.26 8.06
C THR A 144 -9.88 0.13 7.41
N THR A 145 -9.55 0.24 6.12
CA THR A 145 -8.61 -0.67 5.46
C THR A 145 -7.19 -0.41 5.95
N ALA A 146 -6.29 -1.34 5.72
CA ALA A 146 -4.91 -1.16 6.14
C ALA A 146 -4.22 0.03 5.44
N SER A 147 -4.47 0.24 4.14
CA SER A 147 -3.93 1.39 3.39
C SER A 147 -4.67 2.68 3.74
N GLY A 148 -6.01 2.64 3.87
CA GLY A 148 -6.80 3.81 4.25
C GLY A 148 -6.48 4.31 5.66
N GLY A 149 -6.26 3.41 6.63
CA GLY A 149 -5.87 3.79 7.99
C GLY A 149 -4.46 4.40 8.05
N LEU A 150 -3.53 3.90 7.22
CA LEU A 150 -2.20 4.50 7.11
C LEU A 150 -2.23 5.84 6.36
N ALA A 151 -3.17 6.01 5.42
CA ALA A 151 -3.33 7.27 4.71
C ALA A 151 -3.60 8.45 5.63
N VAL A 152 -4.19 8.25 6.82
CA VAL A 152 -4.42 9.32 7.80
C VAL A 152 -3.09 9.94 8.24
N ASP A 153 -2.11 9.12 8.66
CA ASP A 153 -0.80 9.62 9.08
C ASP A 153 -0.05 10.29 7.92
N LEU A 154 -0.10 9.67 6.75
CA LEU A 154 0.61 10.18 5.58
C LEU A 154 0.01 11.49 5.06
N LEU A 155 -1.31 11.65 5.08
CA LEU A 155 -1.98 12.89 4.72
C LEU A 155 -1.63 14.03 5.69
N ARG A 156 -1.54 13.76 7.01
CA ARG A 156 -1.06 14.74 7.99
C ARG A 156 0.35 15.23 7.64
N ARG A 157 1.26 14.31 7.32
CA ARG A 157 2.64 14.64 6.91
C ARG A 157 2.71 15.41 5.60
N LEU A 158 1.76 15.17 4.70
CA LEU A 158 1.64 15.86 3.41
C LEU A 158 0.85 17.17 3.51
N GLY A 159 0.47 17.60 4.73
CA GLY A 159 -0.09 18.94 5.00
C GLY A 159 -1.60 19.03 5.03
N ALA A 160 -2.33 17.90 5.12
CA ALA A 160 -3.77 17.92 5.33
C ALA A 160 -4.13 18.56 6.67
N GLY A 161 -5.03 19.55 6.65
CA GLY A 161 -5.56 20.23 7.84
C GLY A 161 -6.76 19.50 8.44
N GLN A 162 -7.55 18.85 7.60
CA GLN A 162 -8.72 18.09 8.02
C GLN A 162 -8.81 16.77 7.26
N ILE A 163 -9.10 15.68 7.98
CA ILE A 163 -9.22 14.33 7.39
C ILE A 163 -10.52 13.69 7.85
N ILE A 164 -11.39 13.33 6.92
CA ILE A 164 -12.65 12.64 7.14
C ILE A 164 -12.52 11.19 6.68
N GLY A 165 -12.74 10.24 7.56
CA GLY A 165 -12.73 8.82 7.22
C GLY A 165 -14.12 8.29 6.91
N VAL A 166 -14.24 7.44 5.90
CA VAL A 166 -15.51 6.80 5.52
C VAL A 166 -15.37 5.28 5.61
N ALA A 167 -16.22 4.64 6.39
CA ALA A 167 -16.33 3.18 6.46
C ALA A 167 -17.59 2.74 7.19
N ARG A 168 -17.93 1.45 7.13
CA ARG A 168 -19.07 0.84 7.85
C ARG A 168 -18.79 0.68 9.35
N ASN A 169 -17.54 0.42 9.74
CA ASN A 169 -17.16 0.18 11.14
C ASN A 169 -16.78 1.50 11.82
N VAL A 170 -17.78 2.14 12.46
CA VAL A 170 -17.63 3.41 13.18
C VAL A 170 -16.65 3.29 14.36
N ALA A 171 -16.72 2.20 15.12
CA ALA A 171 -15.83 2.00 16.25
C ALA A 171 -14.35 2.02 15.81
N LYS A 172 -14.03 1.39 14.67
CA LYS A 172 -12.69 1.45 14.10
C LYS A 172 -12.33 2.82 13.54
N LEU A 173 -13.27 3.56 12.94
CA LEU A 173 -13.02 4.94 12.49
C LEU A 173 -12.58 5.84 13.64
N GLN A 174 -13.21 5.70 14.81
CA GLN A 174 -12.90 6.49 16.01
C GLN A 174 -11.47 6.26 16.56
N THR A 175 -10.81 5.16 16.17
CA THR A 175 -9.42 4.87 16.59
C THR A 175 -8.34 5.43 15.66
N LEU A 176 -8.72 6.07 14.54
CA LEU A 176 -7.78 6.43 13.47
C LEU A 176 -7.22 7.87 13.54
N GLY A 177 -7.52 8.64 14.58
CA GLY A 177 -7.05 10.04 14.66
C GLY A 177 -7.60 10.97 13.58
N LEU A 178 -8.83 10.71 13.14
CA LEU A 178 -9.56 11.51 12.16
C LEU A 178 -10.15 12.77 12.79
N ASP A 179 -10.37 13.83 12.01
CA ASP A 179 -11.11 15.02 12.46
C ASP A 179 -12.63 14.84 12.37
N GLY A 180 -13.06 13.85 11.63
CA GLY A 180 -14.46 13.46 11.51
C GLY A 180 -14.60 12.14 10.76
N HIS A 181 -15.80 11.60 10.78
CA HIS A 181 -16.08 10.35 10.06
C HIS A 181 -17.48 10.33 9.48
N ILE A 182 -17.66 9.50 8.47
CA ILE A 182 -18.93 9.20 7.83
C ILE A 182 -19.16 7.70 7.96
N GLU A 183 -20.29 7.33 8.58
CA GLU A 183 -20.71 5.94 8.60
C GLU A 183 -21.30 5.56 7.23
N LEU A 184 -20.60 4.72 6.50
CA LEU A 184 -21.09 4.21 5.21
C LEU A 184 -22.27 3.25 5.42
N LYS A 185 -23.42 3.60 4.88
CA LYS A 185 -24.64 2.79 4.90
C LYS A 185 -24.69 1.82 3.71
N GLU A 186 -25.61 0.90 3.77
CA GLU A 186 -25.92 -0.04 2.69
C GLU A 186 -27.45 -0.04 2.50
N PRO A 187 -27.97 0.51 1.39
CA PRO A 187 -27.24 1.05 0.23
C PRO A 187 -26.49 2.36 0.52
N ALA A 188 -25.43 2.64 -0.24
CA ALA A 188 -24.59 3.84 -0.03
C ALA A 188 -25.33 5.17 -0.29
N SER A 189 -26.48 5.12 -0.99
CA SER A 189 -27.37 6.26 -1.18
C SER A 189 -28.02 6.79 0.12
N GLU A 190 -28.06 5.99 1.19
CA GLU A 190 -28.60 6.38 2.50
C GLU A 190 -27.52 6.98 3.42
N THR A 191 -26.29 7.10 2.93
CA THR A 191 -25.17 7.69 3.68
C THR A 191 -25.33 9.21 3.74
N ASP A 192 -25.15 9.79 4.93
CA ASP A 192 -25.01 11.24 5.07
C ASP A 192 -23.61 11.68 4.61
N TRP A 193 -23.53 12.20 3.41
CA TRP A 193 -22.31 12.71 2.80
C TRP A 193 -22.02 14.17 3.13
N SER A 194 -22.84 14.84 3.93
CA SER A 194 -22.69 16.26 4.23
C SER A 194 -21.30 16.65 4.79
N PRO A 195 -20.61 15.80 5.61
CA PRO A 195 -19.26 16.13 6.06
C PRO A 195 -18.21 16.17 4.94
N ALA A 196 -18.48 15.58 3.78
CA ALA A 196 -17.59 15.58 2.62
C ALA A 196 -17.79 16.78 1.68
N ALA A 197 -18.80 17.62 1.91
CA ALA A 197 -19.25 18.64 0.95
C ALA A 197 -18.18 19.66 0.54
N ASP A 198 -17.24 19.98 1.42
CA ASP A 198 -16.19 20.99 1.22
C ASP A 198 -14.79 20.35 1.18
N THR A 199 -14.65 19.24 0.50
CA THR A 199 -13.36 18.54 0.39
C THR A 199 -12.51 19.07 -0.78
N ASP A 200 -11.18 18.98 -0.65
CA ASP A 200 -10.22 19.25 -1.72
C ASP A 200 -9.75 17.96 -2.38
N LEU A 201 -9.63 16.88 -1.59
CA LEU A 201 -9.07 15.61 -2.01
C LEU A 201 -9.94 14.45 -1.54
N ILE A 202 -10.17 13.48 -2.42
CA ILE A 202 -10.77 12.19 -2.08
C ILE A 202 -9.79 11.08 -2.47
N LEU A 203 -9.38 10.26 -1.51
CA LEU A 203 -8.64 9.02 -1.75
C LEU A 203 -9.62 7.85 -1.67
N ASP A 204 -9.81 7.16 -2.79
CA ASP A 204 -10.82 6.12 -2.89
C ASP A 204 -10.20 4.72 -2.97
N TYR A 205 -10.41 3.94 -1.91
CA TYR A 205 -10.02 2.53 -1.83
C TYR A 205 -11.19 1.58 -2.09
N LEU A 206 -12.41 2.11 -2.25
CA LEU A 206 -13.62 1.31 -2.38
C LEU A 206 -14.07 1.14 -3.83
N TRP A 207 -14.16 2.24 -4.58
CA TRP A 207 -14.84 2.30 -5.86
C TRP A 207 -16.31 1.84 -5.76
N GLY A 208 -16.94 1.44 -6.88
CA GLY A 208 -18.29 0.90 -6.87
C GLY A 208 -19.35 1.92 -6.45
N GLU A 209 -20.43 1.42 -5.85
CA GLU A 209 -21.58 2.22 -5.41
C GLU A 209 -21.19 3.35 -4.44
N PRO A 210 -20.33 3.13 -3.41
CA PRO A 210 -19.96 4.19 -2.49
C PRO A 210 -19.29 5.40 -3.15
N ALA A 211 -18.43 5.16 -4.15
CA ALA A 211 -17.77 6.23 -4.90
C ALA A 211 -18.79 7.07 -5.69
N VAL A 212 -19.71 6.41 -6.40
CA VAL A 212 -20.75 7.10 -7.17
C VAL A 212 -21.73 7.84 -6.26
N ALA A 213 -22.12 7.24 -5.11
CA ALA A 213 -23.00 7.89 -4.14
C ALA A 213 -22.37 9.16 -3.56
N LEU A 214 -21.09 9.12 -3.15
CA LEU A 214 -20.36 10.29 -2.71
C LEU A 214 -20.33 11.35 -3.83
N LEU A 215 -19.91 10.99 -5.03
CA LEU A 215 -19.78 11.92 -6.15
C LEU A 215 -21.12 12.57 -6.52
N ARG A 216 -22.24 11.86 -6.40
CA ARG A 216 -23.59 12.42 -6.57
C ARG A 216 -23.95 13.43 -5.48
N ALA A 217 -23.57 13.17 -4.24
CA ALA A 217 -23.88 14.01 -3.08
C ALA A 217 -23.04 15.28 -3.01
N LEU A 218 -21.86 15.32 -3.63
CA LEU A 218 -21.02 16.53 -3.65
C LEU A 218 -21.79 17.70 -4.29
N PRO A 219 -21.66 18.93 -3.74
CA PRO A 219 -22.35 20.10 -4.27
C PRO A 219 -21.81 20.51 -5.65
N ALA A 220 -22.65 21.18 -6.45
CA ALA A 220 -22.26 21.82 -7.69
C ALA A 220 -21.61 23.19 -7.43
N PHE A 221 -20.91 23.73 -8.45
CA PHE A 221 -20.32 25.08 -8.43
C PHE A 221 -19.34 25.35 -7.27
N THR A 222 -18.58 24.31 -6.89
CA THR A 222 -17.56 24.41 -5.84
C THR A 222 -16.15 24.58 -6.40
N LYS A 223 -15.17 24.73 -5.48
CA LYS A 223 -13.75 24.60 -5.81
C LYS A 223 -13.46 23.24 -6.47
N PRO A 224 -12.34 23.11 -7.19
CA PRO A 224 -11.94 21.81 -7.77
C PRO A 224 -11.78 20.73 -6.69
N ILE A 225 -12.39 19.59 -6.89
CA ILE A 225 -12.25 18.40 -6.04
C ILE A 225 -11.42 17.39 -6.79
N GLN A 226 -10.32 16.95 -6.22
CA GLN A 226 -9.45 15.94 -6.80
C GLN A 226 -9.81 14.57 -6.25
N PHE A 227 -10.36 13.72 -7.10
CA PHE A 227 -10.75 12.36 -6.76
C PHE A 227 -9.69 11.39 -7.31
N VAL A 228 -8.99 10.70 -6.43
CA VAL A 228 -7.97 9.71 -6.80
C VAL A 228 -8.48 8.30 -6.48
N GLN A 229 -8.79 7.56 -7.52
CA GLN A 229 -9.18 6.15 -7.44
C GLN A 229 -7.94 5.29 -7.23
N ILE A 230 -7.92 4.48 -6.15
CA ILE A 230 -6.77 3.67 -5.74
C ILE A 230 -7.12 2.19 -5.64
N GLY A 231 -8.30 1.87 -5.12
CA GLY A 231 -8.74 0.52 -4.88
C GLY A 231 -10.15 0.23 -5.36
N SER A 232 -10.56 -1.04 -5.31
CA SER A 232 -11.86 -1.49 -5.82
C SER A 232 -12.52 -2.51 -4.88
N MET A 233 -12.47 -2.23 -3.56
CA MET A 233 -12.95 -3.19 -2.56
C MET A 233 -14.47 -3.37 -2.55
N SER A 234 -15.24 -2.40 -3.09
CA SER A 234 -16.70 -2.46 -3.21
C SER A 234 -17.19 -2.77 -4.63
N GLY A 235 -16.27 -2.96 -5.58
CA GLY A 235 -16.59 -3.33 -6.96
C GLY A 235 -15.48 -2.89 -7.92
N VAL A 236 -15.29 -3.66 -8.99
CA VAL A 236 -14.31 -3.32 -10.05
C VAL A 236 -14.95 -2.48 -11.15
N GLU A 237 -16.26 -2.62 -11.34
CA GLU A 237 -17.06 -1.90 -12.33
C GLU A 237 -18.26 -1.26 -11.66
N VAL A 238 -18.65 -0.09 -12.14
CA VAL A 238 -19.85 0.61 -11.69
C VAL A 238 -20.40 1.47 -12.82
N PRO A 239 -21.73 1.53 -13.03
CA PRO A 239 -22.35 2.50 -13.92
C PRO A 239 -22.06 3.92 -13.43
N PHE A 240 -21.31 4.69 -14.22
CA PHE A 240 -20.91 6.05 -13.86
C PHE A 240 -21.75 7.07 -14.61
N PRO A 241 -22.56 7.89 -13.92
CA PRO A 241 -23.47 8.83 -14.59
C PRO A 241 -22.72 10.05 -15.14
N SER A 242 -22.93 10.36 -16.42
CA SER A 242 -22.24 11.45 -17.10
C SER A 242 -22.56 12.85 -16.55
N ASP A 243 -23.73 13.02 -15.95
CA ASP A 243 -24.15 14.28 -15.31
C ASP A 243 -23.30 14.66 -14.12
N VAL A 244 -22.76 13.71 -13.38
CA VAL A 244 -21.83 13.96 -12.26
C VAL A 244 -20.61 14.74 -12.74
N LEU A 245 -19.98 14.31 -13.83
CA LEU A 245 -18.80 14.99 -14.39
C LEU A 245 -19.11 16.36 -15.03
N ARG A 246 -20.33 16.57 -15.48
CA ARG A 246 -20.74 17.82 -16.12
C ARG A 246 -21.27 18.87 -15.14
N SER A 247 -21.80 18.45 -14.00
CA SER A 247 -22.42 19.36 -13.03
C SER A 247 -21.52 19.73 -11.88
N LYS A 248 -20.34 19.13 -11.76
CA LYS A 248 -19.42 19.31 -10.63
C LYS A 248 -17.99 19.53 -11.10
N ASN A 249 -17.24 20.32 -10.35
CA ASN A 249 -15.83 20.60 -10.65
C ASN A 249 -14.94 19.48 -10.08
N ILE A 250 -14.92 18.31 -10.74
CA ILE A 250 -14.21 17.12 -10.31
C ILE A 250 -13.08 16.78 -11.28
N ILE A 251 -11.90 16.52 -10.74
CA ILE A 251 -10.77 15.93 -11.46
C ILE A 251 -10.65 14.47 -11.01
N LEU A 252 -11.05 13.53 -11.85
CA LEU A 252 -10.98 12.10 -11.59
C LEU A 252 -9.70 11.52 -12.19
N THR A 253 -8.87 10.91 -11.33
CA THR A 253 -7.63 10.25 -11.75
C THR A 253 -7.51 8.87 -11.12
N GLY A 254 -6.73 7.97 -11.75
CA GLY A 254 -6.37 6.68 -11.17
C GLY A 254 -4.97 6.71 -10.55
N SER A 255 -4.74 5.88 -9.54
CA SER A 255 -3.45 5.68 -8.89
C SER A 255 -3.15 4.19 -8.74
N GLY A 256 -2.22 3.70 -9.51
CA GLY A 256 -1.72 2.32 -9.49
C GLY A 256 -0.34 2.26 -10.15
N PRO A 257 0.42 1.16 -10.02
CA PRO A 257 1.80 1.09 -10.54
C PRO A 257 1.94 1.54 -12.00
N GLY A 258 0.97 1.20 -12.85
CA GLY A 258 0.97 1.60 -14.27
C GLY A 258 0.64 3.07 -14.53
N SER A 259 0.24 3.85 -13.53
CA SER A 259 -0.07 5.27 -13.67
C SER A 259 1.10 6.20 -13.35
N PHE A 260 2.27 5.64 -13.05
CA PHE A 260 3.49 6.36 -12.70
C PHE A 260 4.64 6.03 -13.65
N THR A 261 5.55 6.96 -13.84
CA THR A 261 6.85 6.67 -14.45
C THR A 261 7.76 5.96 -13.44
N ILE A 262 8.77 5.22 -13.94
CA ILE A 262 9.75 4.56 -13.05
C ILE A 262 10.45 5.56 -12.11
N PRO A 263 10.91 6.75 -12.58
CA PRO A 263 11.46 7.77 -11.68
C PRO A 263 10.49 8.19 -10.57
N GLN A 264 9.20 8.40 -10.89
CA GLN A 264 8.18 8.75 -9.90
C GLN A 264 7.97 7.64 -8.85
N LEU A 265 8.00 6.37 -9.29
CA LEU A 265 7.90 5.24 -8.35
C LEU A 265 9.10 5.21 -7.39
N THR A 266 10.32 5.36 -7.92
CA THR A 266 11.55 5.34 -7.11
C THR A 266 11.63 6.53 -6.16
N GLU A 267 11.43 7.75 -6.66
CA GLU A 267 11.44 8.97 -5.86
C GLU A 267 10.36 8.96 -4.78
N GLY A 268 9.15 8.54 -5.14
CA GLY A 268 8.04 8.47 -4.21
C GLY A 268 8.28 7.43 -3.11
N MET A 269 8.84 6.25 -3.44
CA MET A 269 9.21 5.27 -2.42
C MET A 269 10.34 5.77 -1.53
N THR A 270 11.34 6.43 -2.09
CA THR A 270 12.42 7.05 -1.31
C THR A 270 11.84 8.05 -0.31
N GLY A 271 10.98 8.96 -0.74
CA GLY A 271 10.33 9.93 0.15
C GLY A 271 9.43 9.27 1.20
N LEU A 272 8.71 8.20 0.84
CA LEU A 272 7.91 7.44 1.80
C LEU A 272 8.77 6.80 2.89
N ILE A 273 9.83 6.09 2.51
CA ILE A 273 10.73 5.41 3.46
C ILE A 273 11.46 6.42 4.35
N GLN A 274 12.03 7.46 3.75
CA GLN A 274 12.91 8.41 4.45
C GLN A 274 12.15 9.49 5.24
N GLN A 275 10.88 9.76 4.92
CA GLN A 275 10.10 10.83 5.54
C GLN A 275 8.71 10.37 5.97
N GLY A 276 7.99 9.65 5.10
CA GLY A 276 6.59 9.30 5.30
C GLY A 276 6.35 8.32 6.45
N LEU A 277 7.22 7.35 6.63
CA LEU A 277 7.02 6.26 7.61
C LEU A 277 7.81 6.43 8.91
N VAL A 278 8.74 7.36 8.99
CA VAL A 278 9.56 7.57 10.20
C VAL A 278 8.66 7.90 11.39
N GLY A 279 8.73 7.08 12.46
CA GLY A 279 7.92 7.26 13.67
C GLY A 279 6.42 6.93 13.51
N VAL A 280 6.03 6.30 12.41
CA VAL A 280 4.70 5.71 12.27
C VAL A 280 4.73 4.28 12.80
N GLU A 281 3.89 3.98 13.76
CA GLU A 281 3.84 2.67 14.42
C GLU A 281 2.50 1.99 14.20
N ARG A 282 2.53 0.68 13.95
CA ARG A 282 1.37 -0.20 13.88
C ARG A 282 1.70 -1.56 14.49
N SER A 283 0.69 -2.21 15.02
CA SER A 283 0.83 -3.60 15.47
C SER A 283 0.93 -4.55 14.29
N PHE A 284 1.89 -5.46 14.35
CA PHE A 284 2.08 -6.55 13.39
C PHE A 284 2.20 -7.87 14.13
N LYS A 285 1.69 -8.93 13.50
CA LYS A 285 2.01 -10.30 13.90
C LYS A 285 3.37 -10.65 13.27
N VAL A 286 4.41 -10.66 14.10
CA VAL A 286 5.76 -11.04 13.66
C VAL A 286 5.88 -12.57 13.73
N VAL A 287 6.28 -13.19 12.61
CA VAL A 287 6.34 -14.65 12.45
C VAL A 287 7.68 -15.01 11.80
N LYS A 288 8.29 -16.10 12.21
CA LYS A 288 9.50 -16.60 11.54
C LYS A 288 9.16 -17.11 10.14
N LEU A 289 10.06 -16.84 9.18
CA LEU A 289 9.87 -17.24 7.80
C LEU A 289 9.64 -18.75 7.66
N LYS A 290 10.30 -19.55 8.48
CA LYS A 290 10.11 -21.02 8.52
C LYS A 290 8.69 -21.46 8.86
N ASP A 291 7.92 -20.62 9.54
CA ASP A 291 6.56 -20.92 9.98
C ASP A 291 5.48 -20.37 9.01
N ILE A 292 5.89 -19.91 7.82
CA ILE A 292 5.03 -19.25 6.82
C ILE A 292 3.76 -20.05 6.49
N GLU A 293 3.87 -21.36 6.35
CA GLU A 293 2.75 -22.25 5.99
C GLU A 293 1.63 -22.17 7.03
N SER A 294 1.98 -22.14 8.32
CA SER A 294 1.02 -22.15 9.44
C SER A 294 0.12 -20.90 9.48
N VAL A 295 0.61 -19.77 8.98
CA VAL A 295 -0.09 -18.47 9.05
C VAL A 295 -0.61 -18.00 7.68
N TRP A 296 -0.36 -18.76 6.61
CA TRP A 296 -0.67 -18.31 5.26
C TRP A 296 -2.16 -18.05 5.02
N ALA A 297 -3.02 -18.89 5.60
CA ALA A 297 -4.48 -18.76 5.47
C ALA A 297 -5.08 -17.67 6.39
N GLU A 298 -4.33 -17.14 7.35
CA GLU A 298 -4.85 -16.18 8.31
C GLU A 298 -5.35 -14.90 7.62
N GLN A 299 -6.47 -14.40 8.11
CA GLN A 299 -7.06 -13.13 7.72
C GLN A 299 -7.02 -12.17 8.92
N GLY A 300 -6.87 -10.89 8.65
CA GLY A 300 -6.93 -9.85 9.68
C GLY A 300 -5.61 -9.12 9.85
N ASP A 301 -4.88 -9.40 10.92
CA ASP A 301 -3.67 -8.66 11.26
C ASP A 301 -2.58 -8.80 10.19
N ARG A 302 -1.86 -7.70 9.96
CA ARG A 302 -0.73 -7.73 9.05
C ARG A 302 0.38 -8.60 9.61
N ILE A 303 0.81 -9.54 8.81
CA ILE A 303 1.93 -10.43 9.14
C ILE A 303 3.21 -9.81 8.58
N VAL A 304 4.26 -9.84 9.39
CA VAL A 304 5.63 -9.53 8.98
C VAL A 304 6.49 -10.76 9.29
N PHE A 305 7.12 -11.29 8.25
CA PHE A 305 8.08 -12.38 8.37
C PHE A 305 9.46 -11.85 8.73
N VAL A 306 10.12 -12.57 9.65
CA VAL A 306 11.52 -12.37 10.03
C VAL A 306 12.25 -13.71 9.84
N PRO A 307 13.56 -13.72 9.65
CA PRO A 307 14.36 -14.95 9.52
C PRO A 307 14.19 -15.96 10.63
#